data_8e3f5a9a55ce226b5b73b93edb98628a
#
_entry.id   8e3f5a9a55ce226b5b73b93edb98628a
#
_cell.length_a   1.000
_cell.length_b   1.000
_cell.length_c   1.000
_cell.angle_alpha   90.00
_cell.angle_beta   90.00
_cell.angle_gamma   90.00
#
_symmetry.space_group_name_H-M   'P 1'
#
loop_
_entity.id
_entity.type
_entity.pdbx_description
1 polymer ?
#
loop_
_entity_poly.entity_id
_entity_poly.type
_entity_poly.pdbx_seq_one_letter_code
_entity_poly.pdbx_strand_id
1 'polypeptide(L)'
;MNLKKNKNLKITIITACYNSEKTIKTTLNSVCNQTFKEIEHLIIDGKSTDKTILIAKSYPHIKKIISEPDKGIYDAMNKGIKNASGDIIGFLNSDDLYVNNEVVSKVVSEFRKDPLLDSCYADLIYVNNLNTSKIVRYFKSSKFKQGLFSKGWCPPHPTFFVRRSIYEQYGSFDLNYHLASDFDLMIR
;
A
#
# COMPACT_ATOMS: atom_id res chain seq x y z
N MET A 1 12.95 23.29 -17.18
CA MET A 1 12.99 22.32 -16.08
C MET A 1 13.08 20.94 -16.70
N ASN A 2 14.28 20.30 -16.66
CA ASN A 2 14.52 19.02 -17.35
C ASN A 2 13.74 17.90 -16.66
N LEU A 3 12.64 17.49 -17.26
CA LEU A 3 11.93 16.25 -16.89
C LEU A 3 12.86 15.06 -17.21
N LYS A 4 13.70 14.67 -16.26
CA LYS A 4 14.41 13.39 -16.34
C LYS A 4 13.33 12.32 -16.47
N LYS A 5 13.18 11.73 -17.66
CA LYS A 5 12.43 10.49 -17.86
C LYS A 5 13.03 9.46 -16.89
N ASN A 6 12.40 9.26 -15.71
CA ASN A 6 12.83 8.26 -14.76
C ASN A 6 12.59 6.87 -15.35
N LYS A 7 13.63 6.34 -16.04
CA LYS A 7 13.60 4.99 -16.62
C LYS A 7 13.50 3.88 -15.55
N ASN A 8 13.90 4.16 -14.30
CA ASN A 8 13.99 3.17 -13.21
C ASN A 8 13.20 3.65 -11.98
N LEU A 9 11.84 3.69 -12.09
CA LEU A 9 11.01 3.93 -10.92
C LEU A 9 11.12 2.76 -9.95
N LYS A 10 11.27 3.07 -8.66
CA LYS A 10 11.20 2.13 -7.54
C LYS A 10 9.88 2.33 -6.79
N ILE A 11 9.25 1.25 -6.37
CA ILE A 11 8.04 1.30 -5.56
C ILE A 11 8.29 0.72 -4.17
N THR A 12 7.82 1.41 -3.15
CA THR A 12 7.76 0.88 -1.78
C THR A 12 6.37 0.34 -1.51
N ILE A 13 6.27 -0.92 -1.13
CA ILE A 13 5.06 -1.53 -0.58
C ILE A 13 5.23 -1.60 0.94
N ILE A 14 4.27 -1.02 1.65
CA ILE A 14 4.25 -1.00 3.12
C ILE A 14 3.16 -1.95 3.58
N THR A 15 3.54 -2.96 4.36
CA THR A 15 2.60 -3.86 5.05
C THR A 15 2.62 -3.55 6.54
N ALA A 16 1.54 -2.93 7.02
CA ALA A 16 1.27 -2.79 8.45
C ALA A 16 0.70 -4.11 8.98
N CYS A 17 1.17 -4.57 10.14
CA CYS A 17 0.72 -5.82 10.73
C CYS A 17 0.74 -5.78 12.27
N TYR A 18 -0.19 -6.50 12.87
CA TYR A 18 -0.23 -6.79 14.30
C TYR A 18 -0.95 -8.13 14.53
N ASN A 19 -0.24 -9.11 15.14
CA ASN A 19 -0.75 -10.45 15.40
C ASN A 19 -1.44 -11.09 14.17
N SER A 20 -0.73 -11.11 13.05
CA SER A 20 -1.24 -11.50 11.73
C SER A 20 -0.72 -12.86 11.24
N GLU A 21 -0.29 -13.76 12.12
CA GLU A 21 0.34 -15.04 11.75
C GLU A 21 -0.52 -15.90 10.79
N LYS A 22 -1.85 -15.72 10.83
CA LYS A 22 -2.80 -16.51 10.02
C LYS A 22 -2.90 -16.01 8.58
N THR A 23 -2.62 -14.75 8.32
CA THR A 23 -2.89 -14.07 7.03
C THR A 23 -1.63 -13.57 6.35
N ILE A 24 -0.65 -13.08 7.09
CA ILE A 24 0.52 -12.39 6.55
C ILE A 24 1.27 -13.19 5.47
N LYS A 25 1.31 -14.52 5.58
CA LYS A 25 1.97 -15.38 4.59
C LYS A 25 1.39 -15.19 3.18
N THR A 26 0.07 -15.06 3.06
CA THR A 26 -0.62 -14.85 1.79
C THR A 26 -0.27 -13.49 1.20
N THR A 27 -0.25 -12.45 2.03
CA THR A 27 0.17 -11.10 1.66
C THR A 27 1.60 -11.09 1.13
N LEU A 28 2.55 -11.66 1.89
CA LEU A 28 3.96 -11.69 1.53
C LEU A 28 4.20 -12.44 0.21
N ASN A 29 3.53 -13.57 0.00
CA ASN A 29 3.57 -14.32 -1.25
C ASN A 29 3.08 -13.47 -2.43
N SER A 30 2.00 -12.71 -2.25
CA SER A 30 1.42 -11.89 -3.32
C SER A 30 2.36 -10.76 -3.77
N VAL A 31 3.16 -10.20 -2.85
CA VAL A 31 4.20 -9.21 -3.18
C VAL A 31 5.44 -9.88 -3.79
N CYS A 32 5.90 -10.99 -3.22
CA CYS A 32 7.06 -11.74 -3.69
C CYS A 32 6.90 -12.17 -5.17
N ASN A 33 5.69 -12.56 -5.53
CA ASN A 33 5.38 -13.09 -6.86
C ASN A 33 5.14 -11.99 -7.92
N GLN A 34 5.25 -10.69 -7.58
CA GLN A 34 5.08 -9.63 -8.57
C GLN A 34 6.17 -9.70 -9.66
N THR A 35 5.77 -9.43 -10.91
CA THR A 35 6.67 -9.43 -12.06
C THR A 35 7.62 -8.24 -12.05
N PHE A 36 7.20 -7.10 -11.50
CA PHE A 36 8.05 -5.94 -11.29
C PHE A 36 9.07 -6.21 -10.19
N LYS A 37 10.37 -5.90 -10.42
CA LYS A 37 11.46 -6.30 -9.52
C LYS A 37 11.99 -5.18 -8.62
N GLU A 38 11.81 -3.91 -9.00
CA GLU A 38 12.26 -2.77 -8.20
C GLU A 38 11.27 -2.45 -7.06
N ILE A 39 10.94 -3.48 -6.29
CA ILE A 39 10.06 -3.38 -5.11
C ILE A 39 10.90 -3.33 -3.85
N GLU A 40 10.68 -2.31 -3.04
CA GLU A 40 11.07 -2.24 -1.64
C GLU A 40 9.86 -2.67 -0.80
N HIS A 41 9.93 -3.85 -0.18
CA HIS A 41 8.87 -4.30 0.72
C HIS A 41 9.27 -4.02 2.16
N LEU A 42 8.48 -3.19 2.86
CA LEU A 42 8.67 -2.83 4.27
C LEU A 42 7.57 -3.48 5.11
N ILE A 43 7.95 -4.11 6.20
CA ILE A 43 7.03 -4.62 7.21
C ILE A 43 7.08 -3.71 8.43
N ILE A 44 5.93 -3.17 8.80
CA ILE A 44 5.77 -2.32 9.98
C ILE A 44 4.85 -3.06 10.95
N ASP A 45 5.45 -3.57 11.99
CA ASP A 45 4.80 -4.44 12.96
C ASP A 45 4.55 -3.71 14.28
N GLY A 46 3.31 -3.72 14.74
CA GLY A 46 2.86 -3.12 16.01
C GLY A 46 3.31 -3.91 17.26
N LYS A 47 4.49 -4.55 17.22
CA LYS A 47 5.02 -5.40 18.29
C LYS A 47 4.19 -6.67 18.51
N SER A 48 3.97 -7.44 17.45
CA SER A 48 3.29 -8.74 17.50
C SER A 48 3.91 -9.70 18.51
N THR A 49 3.07 -10.49 19.16
CA THR A 49 3.44 -11.51 20.13
C THR A 49 3.30 -12.94 19.59
N ASP A 50 2.69 -13.08 18.41
CA ASP A 50 2.52 -14.33 17.67
C ASP A 50 3.70 -14.59 16.69
N LYS A 51 3.50 -15.51 15.74
CA LYS A 51 4.54 -15.87 14.75
C LYS A 51 4.67 -14.89 13.58
N THR A 52 3.98 -13.73 13.58
CA THR A 52 3.98 -12.75 12.48
C THR A 52 5.41 -12.40 12.05
N ILE A 53 6.27 -11.98 12.97
CA ILE A 53 7.64 -11.56 12.68
C ILE A 53 8.53 -12.75 12.25
N LEU A 54 8.33 -13.91 12.84
CA LEU A 54 9.06 -15.12 12.44
C LEU A 54 8.76 -15.46 10.97
N ILE A 55 7.49 -15.39 10.57
CA ILE A 55 7.07 -15.60 9.19
C ILE A 55 7.67 -14.53 8.28
N ALA A 56 7.58 -13.24 8.63
CA ALA A 56 8.12 -12.15 7.81
C ALA A 56 9.64 -12.32 7.57
N LYS A 57 10.40 -12.68 8.59
CA LYS A 57 11.86 -12.91 8.47
C LYS A 57 12.25 -14.05 7.53
N SER A 58 11.34 -14.97 7.22
CA SER A 58 11.61 -16.08 6.28
C SER A 58 11.53 -15.66 4.80
N TYR A 59 11.16 -14.41 4.50
CA TYR A 59 11.02 -13.89 3.13
C TYR A 59 12.19 -13.00 2.74
N PRO A 60 13.11 -13.46 1.88
CA PRO A 60 14.35 -12.74 1.54
C PRO A 60 14.12 -11.46 0.72
N HIS A 61 12.93 -11.28 0.11
CA HIS A 61 12.59 -10.08 -0.65
C HIS A 61 12.24 -8.88 0.26
N ILE A 62 11.95 -9.11 1.55
CA ILE A 62 11.65 -8.03 2.49
C ILE A 62 12.94 -7.24 2.77
N LYS A 63 12.88 -5.93 2.55
CA LYS A 63 14.04 -5.05 2.70
C LYS A 63 14.26 -4.57 4.12
N LYS A 64 13.17 -4.39 4.88
CA LYS A 64 13.24 -3.92 6.26
C LYS A 64 12.02 -4.39 7.05
N ILE A 65 12.24 -4.77 8.29
CA ILE A 65 11.20 -5.06 9.29
C ILE A 65 11.43 -4.10 10.45
N ILE A 66 10.39 -3.33 10.81
CA ILE A 66 10.35 -2.47 11.98
C ILE A 66 9.25 -3.03 12.88
N SER A 67 9.64 -3.49 14.08
CA SER A 67 8.72 -4.08 15.06
C SER A 67 8.83 -3.29 16.36
N GLU A 68 7.85 -2.44 16.61
CA GLU A 68 7.75 -1.57 17.78
C GLU A 68 6.29 -1.21 18.06
N PRO A 69 5.92 -0.81 19.28
CA PRO A 69 4.57 -0.38 19.58
C PRO A 69 4.12 0.77 18.67
N ASP A 70 2.87 0.75 18.28
CA ASP A 70 2.23 1.83 17.54
C ASP A 70 0.92 2.29 18.22
N LYS A 71 0.39 3.40 17.72
CA LYS A 71 -0.89 3.99 18.13
C LYS A 71 -2.04 3.59 17.19
N GLY A 72 -1.90 2.47 16.49
CA GLY A 72 -2.83 1.96 15.49
C GLY A 72 -2.28 2.01 14.07
N ILE A 73 -3.10 1.53 13.12
CA ILE A 73 -2.69 1.27 11.74
C ILE A 73 -2.08 2.49 11.04
N TYR A 74 -2.62 3.69 11.26
CA TYR A 74 -2.11 4.91 10.62
C TYR A 74 -0.74 5.34 11.17
N ASP A 75 -0.44 5.07 12.45
CA ASP A 75 0.90 5.28 12.99
C ASP A 75 1.91 4.30 12.38
N ALA A 76 1.52 3.03 12.24
CA ALA A 76 2.33 2.04 11.52
C ALA A 76 2.57 2.47 10.05
N MET A 77 1.54 2.93 9.35
CA MET A 77 1.66 3.44 7.98
C MET A 77 2.57 4.67 7.90
N ASN A 78 2.48 5.61 8.83
CA ASN A 78 3.37 6.78 8.92
C ASN A 78 4.84 6.38 9.13
N LYS A 79 5.10 5.40 9.99
CA LYS A 79 6.44 4.82 10.15
C LYS A 79 6.94 4.21 8.84
N GLY A 80 6.05 3.55 8.09
CA GLY A 80 6.33 3.03 6.76
C GLY A 80 6.71 4.12 5.77
N ILE A 81 5.92 5.19 5.66
CA ILE A 81 6.19 6.35 4.79
C ILE A 81 7.56 6.95 5.11
N LYS A 82 7.84 7.18 6.40
CA LYS A 82 9.13 7.75 6.87
C LYS A 82 10.34 6.90 6.48
N ASN A 83 10.17 5.59 6.34
CA ASN A 83 11.25 4.65 6.02
C ASN A 83 11.27 4.26 4.53
N ALA A 84 10.30 4.70 3.74
CA ALA A 84 10.21 4.41 2.32
C ALA A 84 11.29 5.14 1.51
N SER A 85 11.93 4.44 0.58
CA SER A 85 12.92 5.02 -0.33
C SER A 85 12.48 4.97 -1.80
N GLY A 86 11.36 4.34 -2.12
CA GLY A 86 10.80 4.28 -3.46
C GLY A 86 10.21 5.61 -3.92
N ASP A 87 10.09 5.78 -5.23
CA ASP A 87 9.46 6.95 -5.85
C ASP A 87 7.94 6.96 -5.68
N ILE A 88 7.36 5.76 -5.53
CA ILE A 88 5.93 5.50 -5.37
C ILE A 88 5.75 4.71 -4.08
N ILE A 89 4.69 5.00 -3.34
CA ILE A 89 4.31 4.27 -2.13
C ILE A 89 2.92 3.66 -2.34
N GLY A 90 2.78 2.39 -1.98
CA GLY A 90 1.51 1.68 -1.86
C GLY A 90 1.41 0.94 -0.53
N PHE A 91 0.20 0.77 -0.05
CA PHE A 91 -0.09 0.00 1.16
C PHE A 91 -0.75 -1.33 0.79
N LEU A 92 -0.34 -2.39 1.48
CA LEU A 92 -0.99 -3.70 1.40
C LEU A 92 -1.02 -4.27 2.82
N ASN A 93 -2.18 -4.27 3.46
CA ASN A 93 -2.32 -4.74 4.83
C ASN A 93 -2.05 -6.25 4.94
N SER A 94 -1.78 -6.71 6.14
CA SER A 94 -1.33 -8.10 6.38
C SER A 94 -2.38 -9.19 6.16
N ASP A 95 -3.61 -8.81 5.79
CA ASP A 95 -4.73 -9.67 5.41
C ASP A 95 -5.20 -9.44 3.98
N ASP A 96 -4.56 -8.50 3.25
CA ASP A 96 -4.81 -8.21 1.84
C ASP A 96 -3.81 -8.94 0.92
N LEU A 97 -4.18 -9.08 -0.37
CA LEU A 97 -3.31 -9.65 -1.39
C LEU A 97 -3.54 -9.01 -2.76
N TYR A 98 -2.51 -8.97 -3.58
CA TYR A 98 -2.66 -8.60 -4.98
C TYR A 98 -3.37 -9.71 -5.76
N VAL A 99 -4.34 -9.32 -6.61
CA VAL A 99 -5.19 -10.25 -7.38
C VAL A 99 -4.39 -11.11 -8.38
N ASN A 100 -3.23 -10.62 -8.83
CA ASN A 100 -2.31 -11.34 -9.70
C ASN A 100 -0.88 -10.75 -9.61
N ASN A 101 0.05 -11.33 -10.35
CA ASN A 101 1.46 -10.95 -10.33
C ASN A 101 1.82 -9.72 -11.20
N GLU A 102 0.86 -9.07 -11.85
CA GLU A 102 1.08 -7.91 -12.73
C GLU A 102 0.61 -6.59 -12.13
N VAL A 103 0.01 -6.60 -10.92
CA VAL A 103 -0.59 -5.39 -10.33
C VAL A 103 0.44 -4.28 -10.21
N VAL A 104 1.60 -4.56 -9.60
CA VAL A 104 2.65 -3.54 -9.38
C VAL A 104 3.24 -3.05 -10.71
N SER A 105 3.43 -3.93 -11.69
CA SER A 105 3.93 -3.51 -13.01
C SER A 105 2.94 -2.61 -13.75
N LYS A 106 1.63 -2.85 -13.63
CA LYS A 106 0.59 -1.99 -14.19
C LYS A 106 0.59 -0.62 -13.50
N VAL A 107 0.65 -0.58 -12.17
CA VAL A 107 0.75 0.67 -11.40
C VAL A 107 1.96 1.49 -11.88
N VAL A 108 3.15 0.90 -11.87
CA VAL A 108 4.38 1.61 -12.30
C VAL A 108 4.30 2.07 -13.75
N SER A 109 3.62 1.30 -14.62
CA SER A 109 3.38 1.69 -16.02
C SER A 109 2.60 3.00 -16.12
N GLU A 110 1.57 3.21 -15.29
CA GLU A 110 0.80 4.48 -15.31
C GLU A 110 1.68 5.67 -14.93
N PHE A 111 2.48 5.56 -13.87
CA PHE A 111 3.43 6.62 -13.48
C PHE A 111 4.55 6.86 -14.52
N ARG A 112 4.89 5.86 -15.34
CA ARG A 112 5.84 6.02 -16.45
C ARG A 112 5.22 6.72 -17.66
N LYS A 113 3.94 6.45 -17.95
CA LYS A 113 3.20 7.09 -19.04
C LYS A 113 3.00 8.59 -18.78
N ASP A 114 2.70 8.94 -17.54
CA ASP A 114 2.51 10.32 -17.11
C ASP A 114 3.46 10.69 -15.97
N PRO A 115 4.58 11.38 -16.26
CA PRO A 115 5.50 11.84 -15.22
C PRO A 115 4.91 12.84 -14.22
N LEU A 116 3.78 13.48 -14.56
CA LEU A 116 3.08 14.43 -13.68
C LEU A 116 1.98 13.75 -12.83
N LEU A 117 1.74 12.45 -13.03
CA LEU A 117 0.76 11.72 -12.25
C LEU A 117 1.19 11.64 -10.79
N ASP A 118 0.40 12.20 -9.88
CA ASP A 118 0.66 12.20 -8.44
C ASP A 118 0.20 10.91 -7.76
N SER A 119 -0.93 10.36 -8.20
CA SER A 119 -1.51 9.15 -7.64
C SER A 119 -2.33 8.37 -8.66
N CYS A 120 -2.50 7.07 -8.41
CA CYS A 120 -3.47 6.24 -9.12
C CYS A 120 -4.15 5.26 -8.16
N TYR A 121 -5.30 4.74 -8.58
CA TYR A 121 -6.07 3.75 -7.83
C TYR A 121 -6.72 2.75 -8.78
N ALA A 122 -7.23 1.67 -8.21
CA ALA A 122 -7.86 0.58 -8.95
C ALA A 122 -9.17 0.13 -8.30
N ASP A 123 -9.82 -0.84 -8.92
CA ASP A 123 -10.92 -1.58 -8.32
C ASP A 123 -10.41 -2.49 -7.19
N LEU A 124 -11.30 -2.86 -6.28
CA LEU A 124 -11.05 -3.78 -5.18
C LEU A 124 -12.04 -4.94 -5.22
N ILE A 125 -11.58 -6.13 -4.92
CA ILE A 125 -12.45 -7.29 -4.71
C ILE A 125 -12.32 -7.79 -3.27
N TYR A 126 -13.44 -8.20 -2.69
CA TYR A 126 -13.47 -8.93 -1.43
C TYR A 126 -13.56 -10.42 -1.75
N VAL A 127 -12.69 -11.19 -1.15
CA VAL A 127 -12.63 -12.63 -1.34
C VAL A 127 -12.92 -13.38 -0.03
N ASN A 128 -13.28 -14.64 -0.13
CA ASN A 128 -13.45 -15.47 1.05
C ASN A 128 -12.07 -15.78 1.65
N ASN A 129 -11.92 -15.62 2.96
CA ASN A 129 -10.64 -15.81 3.66
C ASN A 129 -10.13 -17.26 3.65
N LEU A 130 -11.01 -18.24 3.52
CA LEU A 130 -10.65 -19.67 3.43
C LEU A 130 -10.39 -20.12 1.99
N ASN A 131 -10.96 -19.40 1.01
CA ASN A 131 -10.77 -19.67 -0.42
C ASN A 131 -10.73 -18.34 -1.20
N THR A 132 -9.54 -17.79 -1.37
CA THR A 132 -9.32 -16.51 -2.04
C THR A 132 -9.68 -16.49 -3.52
N SER A 133 -9.95 -17.65 -4.14
CA SER A 133 -10.52 -17.73 -5.50
C SER A 133 -12.02 -17.40 -5.55
N LYS A 134 -12.70 -17.41 -4.39
CA LYS A 134 -14.14 -17.12 -4.31
C LYS A 134 -14.33 -15.62 -4.04
N ILE A 135 -14.77 -14.88 -5.05
CA ILE A 135 -15.14 -13.46 -4.91
C ILE A 135 -16.47 -13.37 -4.16
N VAL A 136 -16.50 -12.54 -3.11
CA VAL A 136 -17.68 -12.25 -2.29
C VAL A 136 -18.32 -10.95 -2.72
N ARG A 137 -17.50 -9.92 -3.03
CA ARG A 137 -17.96 -8.60 -3.43
C ARG A 137 -16.96 -7.96 -4.38
N TYR A 138 -17.49 -7.23 -5.35
CA TYR A 138 -16.71 -6.38 -6.24
C TYR A 138 -16.96 -4.91 -5.90
N PHE A 139 -15.91 -4.15 -5.62
CA PHE A 139 -15.95 -2.70 -5.46
C PHE A 139 -15.36 -2.06 -6.71
N LYS A 140 -16.24 -1.57 -7.58
CA LYS A 140 -15.83 -0.87 -8.80
C LYS A 140 -15.62 0.60 -8.49
N SER A 141 -14.39 1.05 -8.63
CA SER A 141 -14.03 2.47 -8.52
C SER A 141 -14.54 3.23 -9.75
N SER A 142 -15.11 4.40 -9.52
CA SER A 142 -15.43 5.31 -10.62
C SER A 142 -14.22 6.17 -10.99
N LYS A 143 -14.23 6.76 -12.19
CA LYS A 143 -13.22 7.76 -12.55
C LYS A 143 -13.34 8.96 -11.62
N PHE A 144 -12.21 9.48 -11.17
CA PHE A 144 -12.16 10.71 -10.38
C PHE A 144 -12.78 11.87 -11.15
N LYS A 145 -13.58 12.66 -10.46
CA LYS A 145 -14.09 13.96 -10.91
C LYS A 145 -13.99 14.93 -9.75
N GLN A 146 -13.62 16.16 -10.03
CA GLN A 146 -13.57 17.21 -9.02
C GLN A 146 -14.93 17.34 -8.30
N GLY A 147 -14.91 17.48 -6.98
CA GLY A 147 -16.11 17.57 -6.14
C GLY A 147 -16.73 16.22 -5.73
N LEU A 148 -16.14 15.07 -6.10
CA LEU A 148 -16.65 13.77 -5.64
C LEU A 148 -16.41 13.54 -4.14
N PHE A 149 -15.29 13.99 -3.60
CA PHE A 149 -14.99 13.85 -2.17
C PHE A 149 -16.04 14.52 -1.29
N SER A 150 -16.56 15.70 -1.67
CA SER A 150 -17.64 16.39 -0.94
C SER A 150 -18.96 15.62 -0.94
N LYS A 151 -19.09 14.60 -1.79
CA LYS A 151 -20.23 13.68 -1.87
C LYS A 151 -19.96 12.33 -1.19
N GLY A 152 -18.87 12.24 -0.42
CA GLY A 152 -18.50 11.02 0.30
C GLY A 152 -17.85 9.93 -0.57
N TRP A 153 -17.49 10.24 -1.83
CA TRP A 153 -16.75 9.29 -2.66
C TRP A 153 -15.26 9.32 -2.30
N CYS A 154 -14.64 8.13 -2.23
CA CYS A 154 -13.19 7.97 -2.21
C CYS A 154 -12.81 6.66 -2.93
N PRO A 155 -11.60 6.57 -3.47
CA PRO A 155 -11.07 5.30 -3.95
C PRO A 155 -10.78 4.35 -2.77
N PRO A 156 -10.82 3.03 -2.97
CA PRO A 156 -10.46 2.09 -1.91
C PRO A 156 -8.98 2.25 -1.55
N HIS A 157 -8.71 2.58 -0.30
CA HIS A 157 -7.37 2.88 0.19
C HIS A 157 -6.31 1.80 -0.16
N PRO A 158 -6.58 0.47 -0.06
CA PRO A 158 -5.60 -0.55 -0.41
C PRO A 158 -5.16 -0.54 -1.89
N THR A 159 -5.89 0.17 -2.75
CA THR A 159 -5.56 0.30 -4.17
C THR A 159 -4.94 1.64 -4.53
N PHE A 160 -4.73 2.53 -3.55
CA PHE A 160 -4.26 3.89 -3.76
C PHE A 160 -2.74 3.96 -3.68
N PHE A 161 -2.11 4.27 -4.81
CA PHE A 161 -0.67 4.43 -4.95
C PHE A 161 -0.32 5.90 -5.19
N VAL A 162 0.68 6.40 -4.47
CA VAL A 162 0.99 7.84 -4.43
C VAL A 162 2.49 8.05 -4.62
N ARG A 163 2.90 9.12 -5.33
CA ARG A 163 4.31 9.52 -5.34
C ARG A 163 4.76 9.88 -3.92
N ARG A 164 5.94 9.43 -3.54
CA ARG A 164 6.52 9.74 -2.24
C ARG A 164 6.62 11.25 -2.00
N SER A 165 6.94 12.03 -3.03
CA SER A 165 7.00 13.50 -2.96
C SER A 165 5.69 14.16 -2.53
N ILE A 166 4.54 13.53 -2.75
CA ILE A 166 3.23 14.03 -2.31
C ILE A 166 3.11 13.95 -0.79
N TYR A 167 3.58 12.86 -0.17
CA TYR A 167 3.64 12.77 1.28
C TYR A 167 4.61 13.79 1.89
N GLU A 168 5.72 14.10 1.19
CA GLU A 168 6.67 15.13 1.61
C GLU A 168 6.05 16.54 1.56
N GLN A 169 5.16 16.79 0.59
CA GLN A 169 4.52 18.08 0.37
C GLN A 169 3.27 18.29 1.24
N TYR A 170 2.41 17.29 1.34
CA TYR A 170 1.09 17.40 1.99
C TYR A 170 1.00 16.68 3.34
N GLY A 171 2.08 16.04 3.77
CA GLY A 171 2.13 15.30 5.03
C GLY A 171 1.65 13.86 4.90
N SER A 172 1.65 13.16 6.03
CA SER A 172 1.22 11.78 6.17
C SER A 172 -0.16 11.69 6.85
N PHE A 173 -0.56 10.52 7.34
CA PHE A 173 -1.84 10.33 8.03
C PHE A 173 -1.91 11.14 9.31
N ASP A 174 -3.00 11.89 9.52
CA ASP A 174 -3.27 12.60 10.78
C ASP A 174 -3.80 11.61 11.83
N LEU A 175 -3.04 11.43 12.91
CA LEU A 175 -3.37 10.49 13.99
C LEU A 175 -4.53 10.95 14.88
N ASN A 176 -5.02 12.19 14.72
CA ASN A 176 -6.24 12.64 15.38
C ASN A 176 -7.50 11.98 14.79
N TYR A 177 -7.43 11.46 13.56
CA TYR A 177 -8.50 10.70 12.91
C TYR A 177 -8.27 9.20 13.08
N HIS A 178 -8.97 8.57 14.03
CA HIS A 178 -8.78 7.15 14.31
C HIS A 178 -9.33 6.21 13.22
N LEU A 179 -10.32 6.63 12.44
CA LEU A 179 -11.02 5.78 11.45
C LEU A 179 -11.01 6.32 10.02
N ALA A 180 -10.67 7.57 9.79
CA ALA A 180 -10.84 8.22 8.48
C ALA A 180 -9.60 9.05 8.07
N SER A 181 -8.43 8.75 8.59
CA SER A 181 -7.20 9.46 8.24
C SER A 181 -6.77 9.23 6.79
N ASP A 182 -7.15 8.09 6.21
CA ASP A 182 -6.96 7.81 4.79
C ASP A 182 -7.85 8.72 3.92
N PHE A 183 -9.10 8.91 4.30
CA PHE A 183 -10.00 9.84 3.60
C PHE A 183 -9.51 11.30 3.71
N ASP A 184 -9.09 11.74 4.90
CA ASP A 184 -8.48 13.06 5.12
C ASP A 184 -7.25 13.27 4.23
N LEU A 185 -6.35 12.29 4.20
CA LEU A 185 -5.15 12.34 3.37
C LEU A 185 -5.46 12.46 1.87
N MET A 186 -6.47 11.74 1.38
CA MET A 186 -6.86 11.77 -0.03
C MET A 186 -7.53 13.09 -0.45
N ILE A 187 -8.08 13.86 0.50
CA ILE A 187 -8.68 15.17 0.24
C ILE A 187 -7.62 16.27 0.19
N ARG A 188 -6.60 16.18 1.03
CA ARG A 188 -5.47 17.14 1.06
C ARG A 188 -4.64 17.09 -0.20
#